data_5757608ead081cd9925a772eca9bade5
#
_entry.id   5757608ead081cd9925a772eca9bade5
#
_cell.length_a   1.000
_cell.length_b   1.000
_cell.length_c   1.000
_cell.angle_alpha   90.00
_cell.angle_beta   90.00
_cell.angle_gamma   90.00
#
_symmetry.space_group_name_H-M   'P 1'
#
loop_
_entity.id
_entity.type
_entity.pdbx_description
1 polymer ?
#
loop_
_entity_poly.entity_id
_entity_poly.type
_entity_poly.pdbx_seq_one_letter_code
_entity_poly.pdbx_strand_id
1 'polypeptide(L)'
;MTTSKPAASVSDSAAKFDRIRRAHQSEVAEDYVEMISDLIEETGEARTVDLAARFGVTSPTVNAIVRRLQRENLVETRPYRSIFLTEAGKALAESSRARHQIVRDFLVTIGVPEIIAEEDAEGVEHHVLSLIHI
;
A
#
# COMPACT_ATOMS: atom_id res chain seq x y z
N MET A 1 0.13 43.82 10.43
CA MET A 1 0.11 43.43 9.02
C MET A 1 -0.16 41.95 8.94
N THR A 2 -1.34 41.57 8.55
CA THR A 2 -1.65 40.17 8.23
C THR A 2 -1.26 39.92 6.79
N THR A 3 -0.18 39.19 6.57
CA THR A 3 0.13 38.64 5.26
C THR A 3 -0.86 37.55 4.96
N SER A 4 -1.90 37.84 4.17
CA SER A 4 -2.79 36.78 3.70
C SER A 4 -2.01 35.89 2.73
N LYS A 5 -1.98 34.59 3.00
CA LYS A 5 -1.44 33.60 2.09
C LYS A 5 -2.24 33.68 0.78
N PRO A 6 -1.58 33.82 -0.38
CA PRO A 6 -2.32 33.86 -1.63
C PRO A 6 -3.15 32.59 -1.81
N ALA A 7 -4.38 32.75 -2.29
CA ALA A 7 -5.24 31.60 -2.57
C ALA A 7 -4.57 30.72 -3.65
N ALA A 8 -4.55 29.40 -3.43
CA ALA A 8 -4.02 28.45 -4.41
C ALA A 8 -4.80 28.58 -5.72
N SER A 9 -4.10 28.57 -6.85
CA SER A 9 -4.73 28.57 -8.17
C SER A 9 -5.47 27.26 -8.42
N VAL A 10 -6.38 27.21 -9.41
CA VAL A 10 -7.09 25.98 -9.81
C VAL A 10 -6.07 24.90 -10.25
N SER A 11 -4.99 25.27 -10.96
CA SER A 11 -3.95 24.34 -11.37
C SER A 11 -3.16 23.78 -10.18
N ASP A 12 -2.92 24.58 -9.14
CA ASP A 12 -2.24 24.13 -7.92
C ASP A 12 -3.10 23.12 -7.15
N SER A 13 -4.43 23.39 -7.07
CA SER A 13 -5.39 22.47 -6.45
C SER A 13 -5.46 21.14 -7.21
N ALA A 14 -5.53 21.18 -8.55
CA ALA A 14 -5.55 19.96 -9.37
C ALA A 14 -4.27 19.15 -9.20
N ALA A 15 -3.10 19.78 -9.18
CA ALA A 15 -1.82 19.13 -8.95
C ALA A 15 -1.75 18.49 -7.56
N LYS A 16 -2.27 19.16 -6.53
CA LYS A 16 -2.34 18.63 -5.16
C LYS A 16 -3.21 17.38 -5.09
N PHE A 17 -4.42 17.42 -5.64
CA PHE A 17 -5.33 16.27 -5.64
C PHE A 17 -4.79 15.12 -6.47
N ASP A 18 -4.09 15.38 -7.57
CA ASP A 18 -3.43 14.34 -8.37
C ASP A 18 -2.34 13.63 -7.56
N ARG A 19 -1.53 14.36 -6.80
CA ARG A 19 -0.53 13.78 -5.89
C ARG A 19 -1.16 12.90 -4.82
N ILE A 20 -2.27 13.34 -4.23
CA ILE A 20 -3.01 12.58 -3.22
C ILE A 20 -3.54 11.27 -3.82
N ARG A 21 -4.14 11.32 -5.02
CA ARG A 21 -4.64 10.12 -5.70
C ARG A 21 -3.51 9.12 -5.99
N ARG A 22 -2.36 9.60 -6.47
CA ARG A 22 -1.19 8.73 -6.73
C ARG A 22 -0.65 8.10 -5.46
N ALA A 23 -0.58 8.86 -4.38
CA ALA A 23 -0.15 8.35 -3.08
C ALA A 23 -1.10 7.25 -2.59
N HIS A 24 -2.42 7.45 -2.73
CA HIS A 24 -3.42 6.45 -2.37
C HIS A 24 -3.32 5.18 -3.22
N GLN A 25 -3.12 5.31 -4.53
CA GLN A 25 -2.93 4.17 -5.43
C GLN A 25 -1.67 3.38 -5.08
N SER A 26 -0.59 4.07 -4.71
CA SER A 26 0.65 3.45 -4.26
C SER A 26 0.46 2.67 -2.95
N GLU A 27 -0.27 3.24 -2.00
CA GLU A 27 -0.64 2.58 -0.75
C GLU A 27 -1.41 1.30 -0.99
N VAL A 28 -2.43 1.34 -1.86
CA VAL A 28 -3.23 0.18 -2.21
C VAL A 28 -2.36 -0.90 -2.86
N ALA A 29 -1.47 -0.53 -3.77
CA ALA A 29 -0.56 -1.47 -4.42
C ALA A 29 0.33 -2.17 -3.40
N GLU A 30 0.90 -1.44 -2.44
CA GLU A 30 1.73 -1.98 -1.39
C GLU A 30 0.96 -2.94 -0.48
N ASP A 31 -0.24 -2.56 -0.05
CA ASP A 31 -1.10 -3.40 0.78
C ASP A 31 -1.44 -4.72 0.08
N TYR A 32 -1.76 -4.67 -1.21
CA TYR A 32 -2.11 -5.87 -1.98
C TYR A 32 -0.92 -6.80 -2.19
N VAL A 33 0.25 -6.30 -2.55
CA VAL A 33 1.42 -7.18 -2.74
C VAL A 33 1.85 -7.82 -1.41
N GLU A 34 1.75 -7.11 -0.30
CA GLU A 34 2.01 -7.68 1.02
C GLU A 34 1.01 -8.79 1.36
N MET A 35 -0.28 -8.54 1.16
CA MET A 35 -1.32 -9.53 1.46
C MET A 35 -1.18 -10.78 0.57
N ILE A 36 -0.88 -10.60 -0.71
CA ILE A 36 -0.64 -11.71 -1.63
C ILE A 36 0.57 -12.52 -1.16
N SER A 37 1.65 -11.86 -0.76
CA SER A 37 2.83 -12.51 -0.21
C SER A 37 2.50 -13.33 1.04
N ASP A 38 1.74 -12.75 1.96
CA ASP A 38 1.34 -13.40 3.21
C ASP A 38 0.47 -14.63 2.95
N LEU A 39 -0.51 -14.53 2.05
CA LEU A 39 -1.37 -15.66 1.69
C LEU A 39 -0.58 -16.80 1.05
N ILE A 40 0.38 -16.49 0.18
CA ILE A 40 1.23 -17.52 -0.43
C ILE A 40 2.08 -18.23 0.63
N GLU A 41 2.63 -17.50 1.59
CA GLU A 41 3.38 -18.08 2.69
C GLU A 41 2.51 -18.95 3.60
N GLU A 42 1.30 -18.49 3.94
CA GLU A 42 0.41 -19.18 4.87
C GLU A 42 -0.27 -20.40 4.25
N THR A 43 -0.74 -20.29 3.02
CA THR A 43 -1.61 -21.29 2.38
C THR A 43 -1.07 -21.88 1.07
N GLY A 44 0.01 -21.33 0.54
CA GLY A 44 0.61 -21.76 -0.73
C GLY A 44 0.01 -21.06 -1.95
N GLU A 45 -1.10 -20.36 -1.83
CA GLU A 45 -1.73 -19.64 -2.95
C GLU A 45 -2.50 -18.41 -2.48
N ALA A 46 -2.66 -17.45 -3.39
CA ALA A 46 -3.50 -16.28 -3.18
C ALA A 46 -4.62 -16.28 -4.22
N ARG A 47 -5.86 -16.22 -3.76
CA ARG A 47 -7.05 -16.17 -4.62
C ARG A 47 -7.82 -14.88 -4.40
N THR A 48 -8.59 -14.48 -5.40
CA THR A 48 -9.46 -13.29 -5.31
C THR A 48 -10.38 -13.33 -4.11
N VAL A 49 -10.98 -14.50 -3.82
CA VAL A 49 -11.90 -14.65 -2.69
C VAL A 49 -11.20 -14.46 -1.34
N ASP A 50 -9.94 -14.88 -1.22
CA ASP A 50 -9.15 -14.70 0.00
C ASP A 50 -8.81 -13.23 0.22
N LEU A 51 -8.41 -12.54 -0.84
CA LEU A 51 -8.14 -11.11 -0.78
C LEU A 51 -9.39 -10.31 -0.43
N ALA A 52 -10.52 -10.64 -1.05
CA ALA A 52 -11.80 -10.00 -0.75
C ALA A 52 -12.17 -10.15 0.72
N ALA A 53 -12.01 -11.35 1.28
CA ALA A 53 -12.29 -11.64 2.67
C ALA A 53 -11.34 -10.87 3.62
N ARG A 54 -10.04 -10.88 3.32
CA ARG A 54 -9.02 -10.22 4.15
C ARG A 54 -9.16 -8.70 4.18
N PHE A 55 -9.47 -8.09 3.03
CA PHE A 55 -9.64 -6.64 2.93
C PHE A 55 -11.07 -6.16 3.25
N GLY A 56 -12.03 -7.07 3.38
CA GLY A 56 -13.42 -6.70 3.62
C GLY A 56 -14.06 -5.95 2.43
N VAL A 57 -13.70 -6.34 1.21
CA VAL A 57 -14.21 -5.75 -0.02
C VAL A 57 -14.81 -6.82 -0.93
N THR A 58 -15.49 -6.41 -1.99
CA THR A 58 -16.10 -7.35 -2.94
C THR A 58 -15.08 -7.94 -3.91
N SER A 59 -15.38 -9.12 -4.45
CA SER A 59 -14.53 -9.74 -5.47
C SER A 59 -14.36 -8.88 -6.74
N PRO A 60 -15.39 -8.19 -7.26
CA PRO A 60 -15.20 -7.25 -8.35
C PRO A 60 -14.19 -6.13 -8.06
N THR A 61 -14.18 -5.61 -6.83
CA THR A 61 -13.20 -4.60 -6.39
C THR A 61 -11.79 -5.18 -6.43
N VAL A 62 -11.59 -6.37 -5.88
CA VAL A 62 -10.30 -7.07 -5.94
C VAL A 62 -9.85 -7.30 -7.37
N ASN A 63 -10.75 -7.79 -8.23
CA ASN A 63 -10.43 -8.04 -9.65
C ASN A 63 -9.98 -6.78 -10.38
N ALA A 64 -10.62 -5.65 -10.12
CA ALA A 64 -10.24 -4.36 -10.71
C ALA A 64 -8.83 -3.93 -10.28
N ILE A 65 -8.52 -4.09 -9.00
CA ILE A 65 -7.20 -3.75 -8.45
C ILE A 65 -6.14 -4.71 -8.99
N VAL A 66 -6.41 -6.00 -9.03
CA VAL A 66 -5.47 -7.00 -9.56
C VAL A 66 -5.16 -6.73 -11.04
N ARG A 67 -6.16 -6.37 -11.86
CA ARG A 67 -5.92 -5.97 -13.25
C ARG A 67 -5.00 -4.76 -13.36
N ARG A 68 -5.15 -3.78 -12.47
CA ARG A 68 -4.25 -2.62 -12.42
C ARG A 68 -2.83 -3.05 -12.06
N LEU A 69 -2.67 -3.90 -11.05
CA LEU A 69 -1.37 -4.41 -10.63
C LEU A 69 -0.68 -5.25 -11.70
N GLN A 70 -1.46 -5.97 -12.51
CA GLN A 70 -0.94 -6.66 -13.69
C GLN A 70 -0.37 -5.68 -14.72
N ARG A 71 -1.10 -4.59 -15.01
CA ARG A 71 -0.61 -3.54 -15.90
C ARG A 71 0.67 -2.87 -15.39
N GLU A 72 0.82 -2.77 -14.07
CA GLU A 72 2.01 -2.23 -13.43
C GLU A 72 3.14 -3.28 -13.27
N ASN A 73 2.94 -4.47 -13.79
CA ASN A 73 3.89 -5.59 -13.72
C ASN A 73 4.27 -6.02 -12.28
N LEU A 74 3.33 -5.94 -11.37
CA LEU A 74 3.54 -6.35 -9.98
C LEU A 74 3.00 -7.75 -9.68
N VAL A 75 1.98 -8.19 -10.40
CA VAL A 75 1.35 -9.50 -10.23
C VAL A 75 1.13 -10.19 -11.57
N GLU A 76 1.02 -11.51 -11.49
CA GLU A 76 0.61 -12.38 -12.59
C GLU A 76 -0.59 -13.21 -12.13
N THR A 77 -1.49 -13.54 -13.06
CA THR A 77 -2.56 -14.49 -12.81
C THR A 77 -2.33 -15.75 -13.60
N ARG A 78 -2.65 -16.91 -13.00
CA ARG A 78 -2.56 -18.21 -13.63
C ARG A 78 -3.94 -18.86 -13.70
N PRO A 79 -4.11 -19.95 -14.49
CA PRO A 79 -5.36 -20.70 -14.54
C PRO A 79 -5.87 -21.01 -13.12
N TYR A 80 -7.20 -21.08 -12.97
CA TYR A 80 -7.89 -21.25 -11.68
C TYR A 80 -7.80 -20.05 -10.74
N ARG A 81 -7.49 -18.85 -11.26
CA ARG A 81 -7.52 -17.57 -10.55
C ARG A 81 -6.52 -17.42 -9.40
N SER A 82 -5.43 -18.19 -9.43
CA SER A 82 -4.30 -17.96 -8.53
C SER A 82 -3.53 -16.72 -8.95
N ILE A 83 -3.15 -15.92 -7.96
CA ILE A 83 -2.41 -14.68 -8.14
C ILE A 83 -0.99 -14.87 -7.61
N PHE A 84 0.00 -14.47 -8.39
CA PHE A 84 1.41 -14.56 -8.02
C PHE A 84 2.07 -13.21 -8.13
N LEU A 85 3.11 -13.00 -7.33
CA LEU A 85 3.93 -11.79 -7.41
C LEU A 85 5.02 -11.98 -8.48
N THR A 86 5.25 -10.93 -9.26
CA THR A 86 6.46 -10.82 -10.08
C THR A 86 7.65 -10.50 -9.19
N GLU A 87 8.86 -10.48 -9.73
CA GLU A 87 10.03 -10.03 -8.98
C GLU A 87 9.87 -8.59 -8.48
N ALA A 88 9.27 -7.70 -9.30
CA ALA A 88 8.96 -6.34 -8.90
C ALA A 88 7.93 -6.31 -7.76
N GLY A 89 6.90 -7.15 -7.82
CA GLY A 89 5.90 -7.28 -6.76
C GLY A 89 6.50 -7.77 -5.44
N LYS A 90 7.38 -8.75 -5.49
CA LYS A 90 8.11 -9.25 -4.31
C LYS A 90 8.99 -8.17 -3.70
N ALA A 91 9.71 -7.43 -4.52
CA ALA A 91 10.56 -6.34 -4.06
C ALA A 91 9.75 -5.24 -3.38
N LEU A 92 8.58 -4.91 -3.94
CA LEU A 92 7.67 -3.93 -3.34
C LEU A 92 7.12 -4.42 -1.99
N ALA A 93 6.74 -5.69 -1.88
CA ALA A 93 6.26 -6.28 -0.63
C ALA A 93 7.34 -6.23 0.46
N GLU A 94 8.58 -6.59 0.13
CA GLU A 94 9.70 -6.53 1.07
C GLU A 94 10.01 -5.10 1.52
N SER A 95 10.03 -4.15 0.58
CA SER A 95 10.25 -2.74 0.87
C SER A 95 9.16 -2.16 1.77
N SER A 96 7.91 -2.51 1.52
CA SER A 96 6.77 -2.08 2.32
C SER A 96 6.85 -2.63 3.75
N ARG A 97 7.20 -3.90 3.92
CA ARG A 97 7.40 -4.50 5.26
C ARG A 97 8.54 -3.83 6.02
N ALA A 98 9.64 -3.53 5.34
CA ALA A 98 10.79 -2.85 5.96
C ALA A 98 10.39 -1.46 6.45
N ARG A 99 9.62 -0.70 5.67
CA ARG A 99 9.10 0.61 6.08
C ARG A 99 8.17 0.50 7.28
N HIS A 100 7.28 -0.48 7.28
CA HIS A 100 6.38 -0.74 8.40
C HIS A 100 7.20 -0.94 9.69
N GLN A 101 8.21 -1.78 9.65
CA GLN A 101 9.06 -2.08 10.81
C GLN A 101 9.80 -0.83 11.31
N ILE A 102 10.33 -0.02 10.39
CA ILE A 102 11.03 1.23 10.74
C ILE A 102 10.07 2.20 11.43
N VAL A 103 8.89 2.42 10.87
CA VAL A 103 7.89 3.33 11.46
C VAL A 103 7.43 2.82 12.81
N ARG A 104 7.13 1.52 12.93
CA ARG A 104 6.73 0.89 14.19
C ARG A 104 7.79 1.09 15.27
N ASP A 105 9.03 0.77 14.96
CA ASP A 105 10.14 0.90 15.91
C ASP A 105 10.37 2.36 16.35
N PHE A 106 10.24 3.28 15.41
CA PHE A 106 10.31 4.72 15.73
C PHE A 106 9.20 5.13 16.71
N LEU A 107 7.96 4.74 16.46
CA LEU A 107 6.83 5.08 17.31
C LEU A 107 7.00 4.48 18.72
N VAL A 108 7.43 3.23 18.81
CA VAL A 108 7.71 2.58 20.09
C VAL A 108 8.82 3.32 20.84
N THR A 109 9.87 3.74 20.15
CA THR A 109 11.00 4.46 20.72
C THR A 109 10.59 5.80 21.34
N ILE A 110 9.64 6.50 20.74
CA ILE A 110 9.14 7.77 21.28
C ILE A 110 8.02 7.61 22.32
N GLY A 111 7.70 6.37 22.71
CA GLY A 111 6.79 6.07 23.82
C GLY A 111 5.39 5.63 23.44
N VAL A 112 5.11 5.35 22.15
CA VAL A 112 3.82 4.82 21.73
C VAL A 112 3.74 3.34 22.12
N PRO A 113 2.66 2.88 22.79
CA PRO A 113 2.47 1.46 23.10
C PRO A 113 2.52 0.59 21.84
N GLU A 114 3.09 -0.61 21.94
CA GLU A 114 3.29 -1.50 20.78
C GLU A 114 2.05 -1.74 19.93
N ILE A 115 0.89 -1.98 20.57
CA ILE A 115 -0.38 -2.23 19.86
C ILE A 115 -0.78 -1.01 19.03
N ILE A 116 -0.66 0.18 19.60
CA ILE A 116 -1.00 1.45 18.91
C ILE A 116 0.03 1.75 17.84
N ALA A 117 1.32 1.51 18.11
CA ALA A 117 2.39 1.70 17.12
C ALA A 117 2.19 0.82 15.89
N GLU A 118 1.73 -0.41 16.06
CA GLU A 118 1.44 -1.35 14.98
C GLU A 118 0.31 -0.83 14.10
N GLU A 119 -0.77 -0.36 14.69
CA GLU A 119 -1.92 0.22 13.97
C GLU A 119 -1.53 1.50 13.23
N ASP A 120 -0.85 2.41 13.89
CA ASP A 120 -0.45 3.69 13.31
C ASP A 120 0.56 3.51 12.19
N ALA A 121 1.48 2.55 12.32
CA ALA A 121 2.48 2.24 11.31
C ALA A 121 1.85 1.78 10.00
N GLU A 122 0.75 1.03 10.04
CA GLU A 122 0.03 0.59 8.83
C GLU A 122 -0.40 1.74 7.92
N GLY A 123 -0.74 2.88 8.50
CA GLY A 123 -1.13 4.07 7.72
C GLY A 123 0.05 4.97 7.38
N VAL A 124 0.87 5.29 8.36
CA VAL A 124 1.94 6.30 8.24
C VAL A 124 3.06 5.87 7.30
N GLU A 125 3.40 4.58 7.25
CA GLU A 125 4.52 4.06 6.46
C GLU A 125 4.46 4.40 4.98
N HIS A 126 3.25 4.47 4.42
CA HIS A 126 3.02 4.76 3.00
C HIS A 126 3.23 6.23 2.63
N HIS A 127 3.28 7.10 3.61
CA HIS A 127 3.30 8.55 3.42
C HIS A 127 4.61 9.23 3.87
N VAL A 128 5.56 8.45 4.35
CA VAL A 128 6.86 8.97 4.81
C VAL A 128 7.86 8.92 3.66
N LEU A 129 7.97 10.01 2.92
CA LEU A 129 8.79 10.10 1.71
C LEU A 129 10.26 9.75 1.93
N SER A 130 10.81 10.10 3.09
CA SER A 130 12.20 9.79 3.42
C SER A 130 12.48 8.29 3.48
N LEU A 131 11.46 7.46 3.69
CA LEU A 131 11.59 6.01 3.75
C LEU A 131 11.41 5.32 2.40
N ILE A 132 10.88 6.02 1.39
CA ILE A 132 10.67 5.46 0.04
C ILE A 132 12.00 5.17 -0.65
N HIS A 133 13.05 5.88 -0.29
CA HIS A 133 14.38 5.76 -0.87
C HIS A 133 15.31 4.79 -0.12
N ILE A 134 14.81 4.09 0.86
CA ILE A 134 15.59 3.10 1.63
C ILE A 134 15.69 1.77 0.88
#